data_e775d5c5d66d2fe89476e2badab84cbf
#
_entry.id   e775d5c5d66d2fe89476e2badab84cbf
#
_cell.length_a   1.000
_cell.length_b   1.000
_cell.length_c   1.000
_cell.angle_alpha   90.00
_cell.angle_beta   90.00
_cell.angle_gamma   90.00
#
_symmetry.space_group_name_H-M   'P 1'
#
loop_
_entity.id
_entity.type
_entity.pdbx_description
1 polymer ?
#
loop_
_entity_poly.entity_id
_entity_poly.type
_entity_poly.pdbx_seq_one_letter_code
_entity_poly.pdbx_strand_id
1 'polypeptide(L)'
;KKDAILINPARGAVVGSKALADALNNGRIRAAAIDVFDKEPPLGADEPLLSAKNTLLTPHIAFASKESMQKRAEIVFKNIDMWLEGKQINKV
;
A
#
# COMPACT_ATOMS: atom_id res chain seq x y z
N LYS A 1 1.09 10.77 19.13
CA LYS A 1 0.75 12.21 19.26
C LYS A 1 -0.57 12.47 18.54
N LYS A 2 -1.41 13.36 19.09
CA LYS A 2 -2.72 13.68 18.48
C LYS A 2 -2.63 14.23 17.04
N ASP A 3 -1.54 14.90 16.71
CA ASP A 3 -1.29 15.48 15.38
C ASP A 3 -0.57 14.53 14.41
N ALA A 4 -0.30 13.29 14.82
CA ALA A 4 0.37 12.32 13.97
C ALA A 4 -0.50 11.93 12.76
N ILE A 5 0.14 11.73 11.62
CA ILE A 5 -0.45 11.14 10.42
C ILE A 5 0.23 9.78 10.21
N LEU A 6 -0.58 8.75 9.98
CA LEU A 6 -0.10 7.42 9.63
C LEU A 6 -0.21 7.23 8.12
N ILE A 7 0.86 6.76 7.47
CA ILE A 7 0.85 6.44 6.03
C ILE A 7 1.33 5.00 5.85
N ASN A 8 0.49 4.15 5.24
CA ASN A 8 0.85 2.75 4.97
C ASN A 8 0.70 2.41 3.48
N PRO A 9 1.79 2.51 2.69
CA PRO A 9 1.84 2.00 1.31
C PRO A 9 2.52 0.62 1.22
N ALA A 10 2.69 -0.10 2.33
CA ALA A 10 3.50 -1.31 2.40
C ALA A 10 2.64 -2.59 2.32
N ARG A 11 1.97 -2.94 3.40
CA ARG A 11 1.07 -4.12 3.48
C ARG A 11 -0.01 -3.89 4.52
N GLY A 12 -1.21 -4.43 4.28
CA GLY A 12 -2.35 -4.33 5.19
C GLY A 12 -2.05 -4.85 6.59
N ALA A 13 -1.49 -6.03 6.70
CA ALA A 13 -1.16 -6.70 7.96
C ALA A 13 -0.16 -5.94 8.88
N VAL A 14 0.47 -4.87 8.38
CA VAL A 14 1.36 -4.02 9.20
C VAL A 14 0.58 -3.16 10.19
N VAL A 15 -0.69 -2.87 9.88
CA VAL A 15 -1.54 -1.98 10.70
C VAL A 15 -2.93 -2.58 10.84
N GLY A 16 -3.36 -2.88 12.06
CA GLY A 16 -4.70 -3.41 12.28
C GLY A 16 -5.78 -2.37 11.95
N SER A 17 -6.59 -2.64 10.91
CA SER A 17 -7.63 -1.73 10.39
C SER A 17 -8.58 -1.24 11.47
N LYS A 18 -9.09 -2.16 12.33
CA LYS A 18 -10.01 -1.81 13.41
C LYS A 18 -9.36 -0.86 14.43
N ALA A 19 -8.14 -1.18 14.87
CA ALA A 19 -7.44 -0.36 15.87
C ALA A 19 -7.12 1.05 15.32
N LEU A 20 -6.77 1.13 14.03
CA LEU A 20 -6.54 2.39 13.34
C LEU A 20 -7.84 3.22 13.21
N ALA A 21 -8.93 2.58 12.78
CA ALA A 21 -10.23 3.24 12.69
C ALA A 21 -10.70 3.79 14.07
N ASP A 22 -10.55 3.00 15.12
CA ASP A 22 -10.85 3.42 16.49
C ASP A 22 -9.97 4.61 16.93
N ALA A 23 -8.69 4.61 16.61
CA ALA A 23 -7.78 5.71 16.92
C ALA A 23 -8.14 7.01 16.20
N LEU A 24 -8.54 6.93 14.93
CA LEU A 24 -8.99 8.06 14.12
C LEU A 24 -10.31 8.62 14.63
N ASN A 25 -11.30 7.76 14.85
CA ASN A 25 -12.64 8.15 15.29
C ASN A 25 -12.63 8.82 16.68
N ASN A 26 -11.71 8.40 17.55
CA ASN A 26 -11.50 8.97 18.89
C ASN A 26 -10.47 10.12 18.93
N GLY A 27 -9.95 10.57 17.80
CA GLY A 27 -8.99 11.68 17.72
C GLY A 27 -7.66 11.41 18.41
N ARG A 28 -7.23 10.14 18.52
CA ARG A 28 -5.92 9.76 19.08
C ARG A 28 -4.79 10.06 18.12
N ILE A 29 -5.08 10.02 16.81
CA ILE A 29 -4.22 10.51 15.73
C ILE A 29 -5.02 11.39 14.79
N ARG A 30 -4.33 12.24 14.03
CA ARG A 30 -4.96 13.25 13.17
C ARG A 30 -5.60 12.67 11.92
N ALA A 31 -4.86 11.82 11.19
CA ALA A 31 -5.29 11.29 9.90
C ALA A 31 -4.54 10.01 9.54
N ALA A 32 -5.02 9.27 8.54
CA ALA A 32 -4.29 8.17 7.94
C ALA A 32 -4.45 8.15 6.41
N ALA A 33 -3.37 7.75 5.71
CA ALA A 33 -3.37 7.42 4.29
C ALA A 33 -3.01 5.94 4.13
N ILE A 34 -3.93 5.15 3.56
CA ILE A 34 -3.82 3.69 3.46
C ILE A 34 -3.99 3.27 2.01
N ASP A 35 -2.98 2.62 1.46
CA ASP A 35 -2.97 2.10 0.09
C ASP A 35 -3.19 0.59 0.03
N VAL A 36 -3.11 -0.10 1.18
CA VAL A 36 -3.07 -1.56 1.29
C VAL A 36 -3.97 -2.07 2.42
N PHE A 37 -4.63 -3.21 2.21
CA PHE A 37 -5.58 -3.80 3.14
C PHE A 37 -5.25 -5.28 3.37
N ASP A 38 -5.75 -5.88 4.47
CA ASP A 38 -5.52 -7.29 4.76
C ASP A 38 -6.16 -8.22 3.73
N LYS A 39 -7.33 -7.82 3.23
CA LYS A 39 -8.05 -8.53 2.17
C LYS A 39 -8.12 -7.63 0.94
N GLU A 40 -7.48 -8.02 -0.13
CA GLU A 40 -7.45 -7.31 -1.41
C GLU A 40 -7.77 -8.25 -2.55
N PRO A 41 -8.33 -7.63 -3.62
CA PRO A 41 -9.69 -7.12 -3.74
C PRO A 41 -10.71 -8.24 -3.84
N PRO A 42 -11.99 -7.99 -3.64
CA PRO A 42 -12.60 -6.73 -3.27
C PRO A 42 -12.59 -6.51 -1.75
N LEU A 43 -12.56 -5.24 -1.32
CA LEU A 43 -12.80 -4.90 0.08
C LEU A 43 -14.24 -5.24 0.47
N GLY A 44 -14.42 -5.86 1.64
CA GLY A 44 -15.74 -6.02 2.23
C GLY A 44 -16.33 -4.66 2.64
N ALA A 45 -17.64 -4.53 2.56
CA ALA A 45 -18.32 -3.31 3.01
C ALA A 45 -18.17 -3.08 4.54
N ASP A 46 -17.72 -4.10 5.26
CA ASP A 46 -17.45 -4.11 6.70
C ASP A 46 -16.01 -3.66 7.05
N GLU A 47 -15.19 -3.27 6.04
CA GLU A 47 -13.84 -2.76 6.32
C GLU A 47 -13.91 -1.47 7.14
N PRO A 48 -13.37 -1.47 8.39
CA PRO A 48 -13.55 -0.36 9.33
C PRO A 48 -13.02 0.98 8.83
N LEU A 49 -11.99 0.98 7.98
CA LEU A 49 -11.37 2.19 7.47
C LEU A 49 -12.24 2.91 6.44
N LEU A 50 -13.19 2.23 5.78
CA LEU A 50 -14.11 2.85 4.82
C LEU A 50 -15.02 3.90 5.48
N SER A 51 -15.33 3.75 6.76
CA SER A 51 -16.18 4.66 7.52
C SER A 51 -15.42 5.50 8.56
N ALA A 52 -14.10 5.31 8.67
CA ALA A 52 -13.28 6.04 9.64
C ALA A 52 -13.07 7.50 9.22
N LYS A 53 -12.96 8.39 10.23
CA LYS A 53 -12.70 9.81 9.99
C LYS A 53 -11.28 10.06 9.50
N ASN A 54 -11.09 11.11 8.69
CA ASN A 54 -9.79 11.61 8.26
C ASN A 54 -8.91 10.54 7.59
N THR A 55 -9.51 9.69 6.77
CA THR A 55 -8.81 8.69 5.95
C THR A 55 -8.68 9.13 4.50
N LEU A 56 -7.53 8.85 3.90
CA LEU A 56 -7.29 8.80 2.47
C LEU A 56 -7.03 7.35 2.09
N LEU A 57 -7.90 6.75 1.29
CA LEU A 57 -7.78 5.34 0.91
C LEU A 57 -7.54 5.24 -0.60
N THR A 58 -6.58 4.41 -1.00
CA THR A 58 -6.24 4.16 -2.40
C THR A 58 -6.16 2.65 -2.67
N PRO A 59 -6.43 2.20 -3.91
CA PRO A 59 -6.58 0.77 -4.23
C PRO A 59 -5.25 0.10 -4.63
N HIS A 60 -4.25 0.11 -3.73
CA HIS A 60 -2.92 -0.49 -3.91
C HIS A 60 -2.20 0.03 -5.16
N ILE A 61 -2.12 1.35 -5.27
CA ILE A 61 -1.55 2.07 -6.43
C ILE A 61 -0.36 2.97 -6.08
N ALA A 62 0.15 2.92 -4.86
CA ALA A 62 1.28 3.78 -4.44
C ALA A 62 2.55 3.53 -5.28
N PHE A 63 2.67 2.35 -5.92
CA PHE A 63 3.77 2.03 -6.84
C PHE A 63 3.60 2.63 -8.25
N ALA A 64 2.42 3.10 -8.62
CA ALA A 64 2.03 3.37 -10.01
C ALA A 64 2.29 4.82 -10.45
N SER A 65 3.43 5.41 -10.08
CA SER A 65 3.84 6.66 -10.73
C SER A 65 4.33 6.39 -12.17
N LYS A 66 4.26 7.40 -13.04
CA LYS A 66 4.73 7.29 -14.42
C LYS A 66 6.18 6.79 -14.49
N GLU A 67 7.05 7.37 -13.66
CA GLU A 67 8.48 7.07 -13.61
C GLU A 67 8.73 5.65 -13.07
N SER A 68 8.03 5.25 -12.02
CA SER A 68 8.20 3.92 -11.42
C SER A 68 7.69 2.81 -12.34
N MET A 69 6.60 3.03 -13.08
CA MET A 69 6.08 2.08 -14.06
C MET A 69 7.05 1.90 -15.23
N GLN A 70 7.63 2.97 -15.74
CA GLN A 70 8.66 2.89 -16.76
C GLN A 70 9.88 2.11 -16.27
N LYS A 71 10.40 2.46 -15.09
CA LYS A 71 11.55 1.78 -14.50
C LYS A 71 11.29 0.30 -14.22
N ARG A 72 10.09 -0.04 -13.76
CA ARG A 72 9.67 -1.43 -13.57
C ARG A 72 9.68 -2.22 -14.88
N ALA A 73 9.15 -1.65 -15.97
CA ALA A 73 9.17 -2.28 -17.28
C ALA A 73 10.61 -2.54 -17.75
N GLU A 74 11.50 -1.56 -17.67
CA GLU A 74 12.93 -1.72 -18.01
C GLU A 74 13.59 -2.88 -17.24
N ILE A 75 13.35 -2.97 -15.93
CA ILE A 75 13.91 -4.05 -15.10
C ILE A 75 13.36 -5.41 -15.52
N VAL A 76 12.05 -5.51 -15.76
CA VAL A 76 11.41 -6.77 -16.15
C VAL A 76 11.97 -7.26 -17.50
N PHE A 77 12.00 -6.40 -18.51
CA PHE A 77 12.55 -6.77 -19.83
C PHE A 77 14.02 -7.16 -19.73
N LYS A 78 14.83 -6.41 -19.00
CA LYS A 78 16.24 -6.76 -18.80
C LYS A 78 16.40 -8.13 -18.11
N ASN A 79 15.57 -8.47 -17.13
CA ASN A 79 15.60 -9.77 -16.49
C ASN A 79 15.29 -10.90 -17.47
N ILE A 80 14.31 -10.70 -18.37
CA ILE A 80 13.93 -11.67 -19.39
C ILE A 80 15.09 -11.86 -20.40
N ASP A 81 15.66 -10.79 -20.92
CA ASP A 81 16.77 -10.83 -21.88
C ASP A 81 17.98 -11.59 -21.27
N MET A 82 18.36 -11.24 -20.05
CA MET A 82 19.46 -11.90 -19.36
C MET A 82 19.17 -13.38 -19.07
N TRP A 83 17.92 -13.72 -18.74
CA TRP A 83 17.55 -15.12 -18.56
C TRP A 83 17.63 -15.93 -19.86
N LEU A 84 17.21 -15.35 -21.00
CA LEU A 84 17.35 -15.97 -22.32
C LEU A 84 18.81 -16.22 -22.71
N GLU A 85 19.74 -15.37 -22.24
CA GLU A 85 21.18 -15.56 -22.40
C GLU A 85 21.80 -16.57 -21.40
N GLY A 86 21.00 -17.25 -20.60
CA GLY A 86 21.48 -18.18 -19.56
C GLY A 86 22.06 -17.49 -18.32
N LYS A 87 21.87 -16.17 -18.18
CA LYS A 87 22.31 -15.37 -17.04
C LYS A 87 21.12 -15.02 -16.16
N GLN A 88 21.34 -14.97 -14.86
CA GLN A 88 20.32 -14.52 -13.91
C GLN A 88 20.82 -13.31 -13.13
N ILE A 89 20.04 -12.23 -13.15
CA ILE A 89 20.29 -11.01 -12.39
C ILE A 89 19.10 -10.74 -11.44
N ASN A 90 19.30 -9.88 -10.45
CA ASN A 90 18.29 -9.52 -9.45
C ASN A 90 17.67 -10.75 -8.75
N LYS A 91 18.50 -11.73 -8.40
CA LYS A 91 18.09 -12.88 -7.59
C LYS A 91 17.72 -12.45 -6.17
N VAL A 92 16.68 -13.06 -5.63
CA VAL A 92 16.28 -12.92 -4.23
C VAL A 92 16.76 -14.11 -3.44
#